data_45ccd8a8a2a65c4e135b486314a598cc
#
_entry.id   45ccd8a8a2a65c4e135b486314a598cc
#
_cell.length_a   1.000
_cell.length_b   1.000
_cell.length_c   1.000
_cell.angle_alpha   90.00
_cell.angle_beta   90.00
_cell.angle_gamma   90.00
#
_symmetry.space_group_name_H-M   'P 1'
#
loop_
_entity.id
_entity.type
_entity.pdbx_description
1 polymer ?
#
loop_
_entity_poly.entity_id
_entity_poly.type
_entity_poly.pdbx_seq_one_letter_code
_entity_poly.pdbx_strand_id
1 'polypeptide(L)'
;LMHPKYEKKKIYQVTLDKPVSVEHMQQIASGIELEDGEIHADAISYVDENNLAIVGIEIHSGRNRIVRRIFKHLGYRVYKLDRVYFAGLTKKDLPRGRWRYLTEDEVRNLRHDFYE
;
A
#
# COMPACT_ATOMS: atom_id res chain seq x y z
N LEU A 1 25.56 -5.80 -1.78
CA LEU A 1 25.76 -4.54 -2.45
C LEU A 1 24.46 -3.99 -2.98
N MET A 2 24.14 -2.81 -2.57
CA MET A 2 22.91 -2.20 -2.98
C MET A 2 22.94 -1.76 -4.41
N HIS A 3 22.02 -2.26 -5.16
CA HIS A 3 21.93 -1.87 -6.54
C HIS A 3 21.07 -0.62 -6.65
N PRO A 4 21.50 0.40 -7.37
CA PRO A 4 20.72 1.63 -7.43
C PRO A 4 19.34 1.46 -8.03
N LYS A 5 19.12 0.40 -8.76
CA LYS A 5 17.79 0.16 -9.30
C LYS A 5 16.84 -0.42 -8.32
N TYR A 6 17.33 -0.95 -7.23
CA TYR A 6 16.46 -1.52 -6.23
C TYR A 6 15.71 -0.42 -5.54
N GLU A 7 14.42 -0.52 -5.59
CA GLU A 7 13.56 0.38 -4.87
C GLU A 7 12.87 -0.42 -3.81
N LYS A 8 12.93 0.07 -2.60
CA LYS A 8 12.35 -0.65 -1.49
C LYS A 8 10.84 -0.69 -1.62
N LYS A 9 10.27 -1.82 -1.27
CA LYS A 9 8.84 -1.92 -1.19
C LYS A 9 8.33 -1.09 -0.03
N LYS A 10 7.25 -0.40 -0.28
CA LYS A 10 6.61 0.44 0.71
C LYS A 10 5.15 0.07 0.76
N ILE A 11 4.61 0.09 1.95
CA ILE A 11 3.21 -0.24 2.14
C ILE A 11 2.52 0.98 2.70
N TYR A 12 1.38 1.32 2.11
CA TYR A 12 0.59 2.48 2.53
C TYR A 12 -0.83 2.06 2.80
N GLN A 13 -1.41 2.68 3.80
CA GLN A 13 -2.85 2.61 3.99
C GLN A 13 -3.42 3.92 3.49
N VAL A 14 -4.34 3.83 2.55
CA VAL A 14 -4.87 5.00 1.86
C VAL A 14 -6.34 5.11 2.16
N THR A 15 -6.74 6.29 2.63
CA THR A 15 -8.15 6.59 2.86
C THR A 15 -8.61 7.53 1.76
N LEU A 16 -9.64 7.13 1.07
CA LEU A 16 -10.11 7.85 -0.11
C LEU A 16 -11.49 8.46 0.15
N ASP A 17 -11.92 9.30 -0.77
CA ASP A 17 -13.18 10.02 -0.62
C ASP A 17 -14.40 9.16 -0.91
N LYS A 18 -14.18 7.97 -1.47
CA LYS A 18 -15.29 7.09 -1.81
C LYS A 18 -14.77 5.66 -1.94
N PRO A 19 -15.66 4.68 -1.87
CA PRO A 19 -15.24 3.29 -2.02
C PRO A 19 -14.54 3.04 -3.34
N VAL A 20 -13.54 2.19 -3.31
CA VAL A 20 -12.77 1.85 -4.51
C VAL A 20 -13.42 0.61 -5.13
N SER A 21 -13.73 0.70 -6.41
CA SER A 21 -14.37 -0.42 -7.10
C SER A 21 -13.37 -1.55 -7.31
N VAL A 22 -13.89 -2.75 -7.43
CA VAL A 22 -13.07 -3.91 -7.71
C VAL A 22 -12.32 -3.73 -9.02
N GLU A 23 -12.98 -3.12 -10.01
CA GLU A 23 -12.35 -2.87 -11.29
C GLU A 23 -11.10 -2.01 -11.14
N HIS A 24 -11.21 -0.95 -10.34
CA HIS A 24 -10.06 -0.09 -10.12
C HIS A 24 -8.98 -0.79 -9.34
N MET A 25 -9.36 -1.62 -8.38
CA MET A 25 -8.37 -2.43 -7.66
C MET A 25 -7.60 -3.31 -8.64
N GLN A 26 -8.30 -3.92 -9.58
CA GLN A 26 -7.66 -4.76 -10.58
C GLN A 26 -6.76 -3.95 -11.50
N GLN A 27 -7.18 -2.77 -11.88
CA GLN A 27 -6.35 -1.92 -12.72
C GLN A 27 -5.06 -1.53 -12.03
N ILE A 28 -5.14 -1.21 -10.75
CA ILE A 28 -3.95 -0.86 -10.00
C ILE A 28 -2.99 -2.04 -9.92
N ALA A 29 -3.53 -3.24 -9.76
CA ALA A 29 -2.70 -4.44 -9.69
C ALA A 29 -2.10 -4.79 -11.05
N SER A 30 -2.83 -4.54 -12.13
CA SER A 30 -2.40 -4.92 -13.47
C SER A 30 -1.51 -3.88 -14.14
N GLY A 31 -1.77 -2.61 -13.86
CA GLY A 31 -0.97 -1.56 -14.47
C GLY A 31 -1.82 -0.41 -14.93
N ILE A 32 -1.34 0.78 -14.67
CA ILE A 32 -1.99 2.03 -15.06
C ILE A 32 -0.96 2.86 -15.78
N GLU A 33 -1.37 3.47 -16.88
CA GLU A 33 -0.48 4.33 -17.64
C GLU A 33 -0.58 5.76 -17.11
N LEU A 34 0.51 6.24 -16.53
CA LEU A 34 0.60 7.62 -16.11
C LEU A 34 1.45 8.38 -17.10
N GLU A 35 1.55 9.70 -16.90
CA GLU A 35 2.32 10.53 -17.82
C GLU A 35 3.76 10.08 -17.97
N ASP A 36 4.34 9.63 -16.90
CA ASP A 36 5.74 9.23 -16.90
C ASP A 36 5.93 7.72 -16.94
N GLY A 37 4.93 7.00 -17.43
CA GLY A 37 5.07 5.59 -17.67
C GLY A 37 4.10 4.76 -16.85
N GLU A 38 4.11 3.49 -17.14
CA GLU A 38 3.23 2.54 -16.48
C GLU A 38 3.65 2.31 -15.05
N ILE A 39 2.66 2.07 -14.20
CA ILE A 39 2.91 1.75 -12.79
C ILE A 39 1.88 0.70 -12.36
N HIS A 40 2.29 -0.22 -11.54
CA HIS A 40 1.36 -1.17 -10.95
C HIS A 40 1.76 -1.39 -9.50
N ALA A 41 0.81 -1.82 -8.70
CA ALA A 41 1.09 -2.17 -7.32
C ALA A 41 1.53 -3.61 -7.25
N ASP A 42 2.41 -3.90 -6.30
CA ASP A 42 2.81 -5.28 -6.05
C ASP A 42 1.67 -6.03 -5.36
N ALA A 43 0.90 -5.32 -4.56
CA ALA A 43 -0.26 -5.89 -3.91
C ALA A 43 -1.21 -4.75 -3.56
N ILE A 44 -2.49 -5.05 -3.56
CA ILE A 44 -3.50 -4.09 -3.14
C ILE A 44 -4.67 -4.86 -2.58
N SER A 45 -5.25 -4.36 -1.51
CA SER A 45 -6.38 -5.03 -0.88
C SER A 45 -7.19 -4.03 -0.08
N TYR A 46 -8.45 -4.39 0.17
CA TYR A 46 -9.25 -3.63 1.12
C TYR A 46 -8.76 -3.94 2.52
N VAL A 47 -8.72 -2.91 3.34
CA VAL A 47 -8.25 -3.07 4.70
C VAL A 47 -9.41 -3.38 5.65
N ASP A 48 -10.56 -2.81 5.34
CA ASP A 48 -11.72 -2.89 6.21
C ASP A 48 -12.92 -3.32 5.39
N GLU A 49 -13.52 -4.45 5.76
CA GLU A 49 -14.67 -4.95 5.03
C GLU A 49 -15.85 -4.01 5.09
N ASN A 50 -15.89 -3.19 6.10
CA ASN A 50 -17.01 -2.27 6.28
C ASN A 50 -16.76 -0.90 5.68
N ASN A 51 -15.56 -0.66 5.15
CA ASN A 51 -15.26 0.62 4.55
C ASN A 51 -14.30 0.42 3.38
N LEU A 52 -14.86 0.30 2.20
CA LEU A 52 -14.08 0.03 1.01
C LEU A 52 -13.35 1.25 0.48
N ALA A 53 -13.44 2.36 1.18
CA ALA A 53 -12.66 3.55 0.86
C ALA A 53 -11.28 3.51 1.49
N ILE A 54 -10.98 2.48 2.27
CA ILE A 54 -9.68 2.32 2.88
C ILE A 54 -9.01 1.11 2.26
N VAL A 55 -7.86 1.32 1.65
CA VAL A 55 -7.14 0.23 0.99
C VAL A 55 -5.68 0.23 1.39
N GLY A 56 -5.09 -0.94 1.33
CA GLY A 56 -3.65 -1.09 1.54
C GLY A 56 -3.00 -1.35 0.20
N ILE A 57 -1.90 -0.69 -0.05
CA ILE A 57 -1.20 -0.84 -1.32
C ILE A 57 0.29 -1.03 -1.05
N GLU A 58 0.86 -2.03 -1.70
CA GLU A 58 2.28 -2.27 -1.64
C GLU A 58 2.87 -1.92 -2.99
N ILE A 59 3.91 -1.10 -2.98
CA ILE A 59 4.46 -0.59 -4.21
C ILE A 59 5.96 -0.37 -4.03
N HIS A 60 6.73 -0.57 -5.08
CA HIS A 60 8.17 -0.40 -5.02
C HIS A 60 8.63 0.61 -6.07
N SER A 61 8.07 1.80 -6.01
CA SER A 61 8.43 2.85 -6.96
C SER A 61 9.00 4.04 -6.21
N GLY A 62 10.05 4.62 -6.77
CA GLY A 62 10.61 5.83 -6.21
C GLY A 62 10.03 7.09 -6.80
N ARG A 63 9.02 6.97 -7.64
CA ARG A 63 8.43 8.15 -8.26
C ARG A 63 7.72 9.00 -7.23
N ASN A 64 7.85 10.30 -7.40
CA ASN A 64 7.29 11.25 -6.45
C ASN A 64 5.78 11.15 -6.39
N ARG A 65 5.24 11.07 -5.17
CA ARG A 65 3.80 11.08 -4.92
C ARG A 65 3.04 10.02 -5.72
N ILE A 66 3.68 8.88 -5.92
CA ILE A 66 3.13 7.90 -6.86
C ILE A 66 1.77 7.36 -6.43
N VAL A 67 1.58 7.09 -5.14
CA VAL A 67 0.31 6.55 -4.67
C VAL A 67 -0.81 7.56 -4.88
N ARG A 68 -0.54 8.82 -4.56
CA ARG A 68 -1.55 9.88 -4.77
C ARG A 68 -1.90 10.03 -6.23
N ARG A 69 -0.89 9.90 -7.09
CA ARG A 69 -1.10 10.05 -8.52
C ARG A 69 -1.92 8.92 -9.11
N ILE A 70 -1.71 7.70 -8.61
CA ILE A 70 -2.48 6.56 -9.06
C ILE A 70 -3.96 6.77 -8.79
N PHE A 71 -4.28 7.13 -7.56
CA PHE A 71 -5.68 7.29 -7.20
C PHE A 71 -6.30 8.50 -7.85
N LYS A 72 -5.53 9.57 -7.99
CA LYS A 72 -6.05 10.74 -8.70
C LYS A 72 -6.36 10.41 -10.15
N HIS A 73 -5.51 9.62 -10.78
CA HIS A 73 -5.73 9.20 -12.16
C HIS A 73 -7.06 8.47 -12.32
N LEU A 74 -7.44 7.71 -11.31
CA LEU A 74 -8.67 6.94 -11.33
C LEU A 74 -9.88 7.72 -10.82
N GLY A 75 -9.68 8.97 -10.45
CA GLY A 75 -10.79 9.83 -10.05
C GLY A 75 -11.06 9.88 -8.57
N TYR A 76 -10.11 9.45 -7.76
CA TYR A 76 -10.28 9.49 -6.31
C TYR A 76 -9.49 10.63 -5.70
N ARG A 77 -9.96 11.06 -4.54
CA ARG A 77 -9.25 12.04 -3.74
C ARG A 77 -8.69 11.34 -2.52
N VAL A 78 -7.40 11.51 -2.29
CA VAL A 78 -6.75 10.88 -1.14
C VAL A 78 -6.91 11.80 0.07
N TYR A 79 -7.64 11.31 1.06
CA TYR A 79 -7.82 12.06 2.29
C TYR A 79 -6.68 11.84 3.26
N LYS A 80 -6.19 10.60 3.32
CA LYS A 80 -5.17 10.25 4.28
C LYS A 80 -4.26 9.19 3.68
N LEU A 81 -2.98 9.35 3.88
CA LEU A 81 -1.98 8.43 3.36
C LEU A 81 -1.00 8.14 4.47
N ASP A 82 -1.05 6.93 4.98
CA ASP A 82 -0.19 6.52 6.09
C ASP A 82 0.80 5.49 5.62
N ARG A 83 2.07 5.72 5.90
CA ARG A 83 3.07 4.70 5.70
C ARG A 83 2.88 3.65 6.79
N VAL A 84 2.78 2.41 6.39
CA VAL A 84 2.61 1.33 7.35
C VAL A 84 3.66 0.28 7.09
N TYR A 85 3.78 -0.65 8.01
CA TYR A 85 4.77 -1.70 7.92
C TYR A 85 4.09 -3.04 8.07
N PHE A 86 4.58 -4.00 7.30
CA PHE A 86 4.00 -5.32 7.32
C PHE A 86 4.26 -5.97 8.68
N ALA A 87 3.19 -6.41 9.31
CA ALA A 87 3.28 -7.05 10.61
C ALA A 87 3.61 -8.52 10.49
N GLY A 88 3.94 -8.96 9.30
CA GLY A 88 4.09 -10.37 9.04
C GLY A 88 5.42 -10.91 9.49
N LEU A 89 5.71 -10.72 10.73
CA LEU A 89 6.86 -11.36 11.31
C LEU A 89 6.79 -12.83 11.04
N THR A 90 5.58 -13.32 11.01
CA THR A 90 5.37 -14.70 10.69
C THR A 90 4.25 -14.75 9.71
N LYS A 91 4.61 -14.79 8.44
CA LYS A 91 3.61 -14.86 7.40
C LYS A 91 2.63 -16.00 7.63
N LYS A 92 3.10 -17.06 8.21
CA LYS A 92 2.25 -18.20 8.46
C LYS A 92 1.16 -17.92 9.47
N ASP A 93 1.32 -16.85 10.24
CA ASP A 93 0.31 -16.49 11.22
C ASP A 93 -0.78 -15.62 10.63
N LEU A 94 -0.62 -15.21 9.37
CA LEU A 94 -1.61 -14.37 8.73
C LEU A 94 -2.53 -15.22 7.89
N PRO A 95 -3.84 -15.03 8.01
CA PRO A 95 -4.76 -15.74 7.13
C PRO A 95 -4.45 -15.46 5.69
N ARG A 96 -4.66 -16.46 4.87
CA ARG A 96 -4.41 -16.34 3.46
C ARG A 96 -5.23 -15.19 2.87
N GLY A 97 -4.58 -14.36 2.08
CA GLY A 97 -5.24 -13.26 1.44
C GLY A 97 -5.47 -12.06 2.31
N ARG A 98 -4.96 -12.10 3.52
CA ARG A 98 -5.09 -10.97 4.41
C ARG A 98 -3.73 -10.40 4.72
N TRP A 99 -3.70 -9.08 4.86
CA TRP A 99 -2.50 -8.36 5.22
C TRP A 99 -2.77 -7.64 6.52
N ARG A 100 -1.80 -7.66 7.38
CA ARG A 100 -1.89 -6.89 8.59
C ARG A 100 -0.87 -5.78 8.52
N TYR A 101 -1.35 -4.56 8.53
CA TYR A 101 -0.49 -3.39 8.45
C TYR A 101 -0.33 -2.79 9.82
N LEU A 102 0.85 -2.25 10.06
CA LEU A 102 1.15 -1.57 11.31
C LEU A 102 1.40 -0.11 11.04
N THR A 103 0.92 0.74 11.93
CA THR A 103 1.27 2.15 11.90
C THR A 103 2.71 2.31 12.36
N GLU A 104 3.23 3.51 12.18
CA GLU A 104 4.58 3.77 12.64
C GLU A 104 4.73 3.58 14.13
N ASP A 105 3.71 3.96 14.89
CA ASP A 105 3.75 3.78 16.33
C ASP A 105 3.81 2.32 16.70
N GLU A 106 3.03 1.50 16.02
CA GLU A 106 3.03 0.07 16.27
C GLU A 106 4.38 -0.55 15.94
N VAL A 107 4.99 -0.11 14.85
CA VAL A 107 6.29 -0.60 14.47
C VAL A 107 7.34 -0.20 15.52
N ARG A 108 7.23 1.00 16.02
CA ARG A 108 8.16 1.48 17.05
C ARG A 108 8.08 0.60 18.29
N ASN A 109 6.88 0.26 18.69
CA ASN A 109 6.69 -0.62 19.83
C ASN A 109 7.23 -2.02 19.56
N LEU A 110 7.01 -2.52 18.38
CA LEU A 110 7.53 -3.82 18.00
C LEU A 110 9.04 -3.85 18.02
N ARG A 111 9.67 -2.81 17.51
CA ARG A 111 11.12 -2.74 17.52
C ARG A 111 11.65 -2.79 18.94
N HIS A 112 10.98 -2.07 19.80
CA HIS A 112 11.38 -2.08 21.20
C HIS A 112 11.32 -3.49 21.76
N ASP A 113 10.30 -4.23 21.41
CA ASP A 113 10.11 -5.58 21.94
C ASP A 113 11.04 -6.58 21.30
N PHE A 114 11.33 -6.44 20.02
CA PHE A 114 12.05 -7.47 19.29
C PHE A 114 13.51 -7.16 19.04
N TYR A 115 13.88 -5.92 19.09
CA TYR A 115 15.25 -5.53 18.77
C TYR A 115 15.98 -4.97 19.96
N GLU A 116 15.36 -5.04 21.08
CA GLU A 116 16.00 -4.68 22.33
C GLU A 116 16.73 -5.90 22.91
#